data_9b2d2457219051e5bc3f39d758437c45
#
_entry.id   9b2d2457219051e5bc3f39d758437c45
#
_cell.length_a   1.000
_cell.length_b   1.000
_cell.length_c   1.000
_cell.angle_alpha   90.00
_cell.angle_beta   90.00
_cell.angle_gamma   90.00
#
_symmetry.space_group_name_H-M   'P 1'
#
loop_
_entity.id
_entity.type
_entity.pdbx_description
1 polymer ?
#
loop_
_entity_poly.entity_id
_entity_poly.type
_entity_poly.pdbx_seq_one_letter_code
_entity_poly.pdbx_strand_id
1 'polypeptide(L)'
;MDLTTLRAVLAELRPLLVPARFEKAQQPNPHTLQLGLRGLSGMRWLEISWLAAAPRLLAIDPPPKQGDGSTLARVLQHGLGGLALVAIEQEGFERVVDLHFAPRPGEASGRRLVVELMGRHSNVFLLDAQGRVVSLARQVREQQSRLRPIASGSSYGRPPALQSDPPSLEESQEHWRRRLQLVPVSLRQALQQTYQGISPALALQLVDGAPEPAAELLAQPVGTLSQEHWDHLWARWQRWLHDLEQERFGWEVDDSRSGSGGSSQYRCWGTASSGPVNAPLAAYYRQRLGQGELQRRRASLELKLLAAREREERLRQQQQDLLDQVESGDDLSRQADALLCLAAPSRDQVAEAQALYRRARRLRRSVVSITPRLELHQRQLDRLDASLAFLALHGPELSHGLHHDGDLEEALCQLQALEQESEELLARVGTEGRRSGRRAPPRSAPASTPSPLELLTPGGLRVQVGRNHRQNEWISLRQARRGDLWFHAQECPGSHVMLKASAAEAADADLQLAADLAAHFSRARHNGRVPVLKVPCDQLQRIAGAAAGTVTHKGGEVVWASPQRAAHWLAAAESVPKVPAEPGP
;
A
#
# COMPACT_ATOMS: atom_id res chain seq x y z
N MET A 1 -18.50 4.43 1.98
CA MET A 1 -19.82 4.29 1.28
C MET A 1 -20.79 5.23 1.95
N ASP A 2 -21.42 6.11 1.21
CA ASP A 2 -22.50 6.97 1.69
C ASP A 2 -23.87 6.31 1.45
N LEU A 3 -24.96 7.01 1.82
CA LEU A 3 -26.31 6.46 1.70
C LEU A 3 -26.73 6.25 0.24
N THR A 4 -26.43 7.21 -0.63
CA THR A 4 -26.78 7.12 -2.07
C THR A 4 -26.12 5.92 -2.72
N THR A 5 -24.82 5.75 -2.47
CA THR A 5 -24.04 4.59 -2.95
C THR A 5 -24.60 3.29 -2.36
N LEU A 6 -24.96 3.28 -1.08
CA LEU A 6 -25.54 2.09 -0.45
C LEU A 6 -26.85 1.69 -1.11
N ARG A 7 -27.77 2.65 -1.36
CA ARG A 7 -29.02 2.38 -2.06
C ARG A 7 -28.81 1.89 -3.49
N ALA A 8 -27.87 2.48 -4.23
CA ALA A 8 -27.50 2.01 -5.56
C ALA A 8 -27.05 0.54 -5.56
N VAL A 9 -26.19 0.18 -4.61
CA VAL A 9 -25.73 -1.21 -4.45
C VAL A 9 -26.88 -2.12 -4.03
N LEU A 10 -27.73 -1.71 -3.10
CA LEU A 10 -28.87 -2.53 -2.64
C LEU A 10 -29.91 -2.78 -3.73
N ALA A 11 -30.12 -1.82 -4.64
CA ALA A 11 -30.98 -2.01 -5.81
C ALA A 11 -30.51 -3.17 -6.70
N GLU A 12 -29.19 -3.35 -6.84
CA GLU A 12 -28.60 -4.48 -7.57
C GLU A 12 -28.56 -5.77 -6.75
N LEU A 13 -28.26 -5.67 -5.44
CA LEU A 13 -28.10 -6.86 -4.58
C LEU A 13 -29.43 -7.59 -4.32
N ARG A 14 -30.53 -6.85 -4.17
CA ARG A 14 -31.85 -7.46 -3.91
C ARG A 14 -32.24 -8.50 -4.97
N PRO A 15 -32.33 -8.18 -6.26
CA PRO A 15 -32.67 -9.17 -7.30
C PRO A 15 -31.59 -10.24 -7.48
N LEU A 16 -30.32 -9.95 -7.14
CA LEU A 16 -29.20 -10.86 -7.30
C LEU A 16 -29.13 -11.93 -6.20
N LEU A 17 -29.47 -11.56 -4.95
CA LEU A 17 -29.23 -12.37 -3.75
C LEU A 17 -30.50 -12.83 -3.05
N VAL A 18 -31.67 -12.36 -3.44
CA VAL A 18 -32.93 -12.74 -2.78
C VAL A 18 -33.86 -13.47 -3.75
N PRO A 19 -34.21 -14.76 -3.45
CA PRO A 19 -33.69 -15.56 -2.34
C PRO A 19 -32.38 -16.29 -2.68
N ALA A 20 -31.50 -16.45 -1.68
CA ALA A 20 -30.27 -17.22 -1.84
C ALA A 20 -29.90 -17.99 -0.57
N ARG A 21 -29.54 -19.26 -0.71
CA ARG A 21 -29.15 -20.12 0.40
C ARG A 21 -27.76 -19.73 0.92
N PHE A 22 -27.61 -19.60 2.24
CA PHE A 22 -26.32 -19.41 2.86
C PHE A 22 -25.48 -20.71 2.76
N GLU A 23 -24.22 -20.56 2.31
CA GLU A 23 -23.28 -21.66 2.15
C GLU A 23 -22.03 -21.49 3.00
N LYS A 24 -21.45 -20.29 3.03
CA LYS A 24 -20.17 -20.08 3.67
C LYS A 24 -20.00 -18.67 4.24
N ALA A 25 -19.27 -18.59 5.38
CA ALA A 25 -18.73 -17.35 5.91
C ALA A 25 -17.20 -17.47 6.05
N GLN A 26 -16.47 -16.44 5.66
CA GLN A 26 -15.03 -16.32 5.91
C GLN A 26 -14.65 -14.87 6.23
N GLN A 27 -13.56 -14.69 6.97
CA GLN A 27 -13.07 -13.37 7.39
C GLN A 27 -11.60 -13.19 6.95
N PRO A 28 -11.35 -12.51 5.81
CA PRO A 28 -10.00 -12.36 5.25
C PRO A 28 -9.08 -11.47 6.09
N ASN A 29 -9.65 -10.54 6.84
CA ASN A 29 -8.92 -9.61 7.72
C ASN A 29 -9.80 -9.19 8.90
N PRO A 30 -9.25 -8.52 9.95
CA PRO A 30 -10.01 -8.17 11.15
C PRO A 30 -11.25 -7.30 10.94
N HIS A 31 -11.43 -6.69 9.77
CA HIS A 31 -12.49 -5.71 9.49
C HIS A 31 -13.40 -6.08 8.31
N THR A 32 -13.25 -7.27 7.73
CA THR A 32 -14.01 -7.67 6.53
C THR A 32 -14.53 -9.08 6.66
N LEU A 33 -15.82 -9.27 6.42
CA LEU A 33 -16.54 -10.52 6.37
C LEU A 33 -16.97 -10.80 4.93
N GLN A 34 -16.91 -12.06 4.48
CA GLN A 34 -17.35 -12.51 3.17
C GLN A 34 -18.34 -13.66 3.33
N LEU A 35 -19.52 -13.51 2.74
CA LEU A 35 -20.59 -14.49 2.78
C LEU A 35 -20.82 -15.09 1.39
N GLY A 36 -20.75 -16.40 1.28
CA GLY A 36 -21.11 -17.16 0.09
C GLY A 36 -22.59 -17.53 0.13
N LEU A 37 -23.33 -17.06 -0.86
CA LEU A 37 -24.77 -17.22 -1.02
C LEU A 37 -25.06 -17.91 -2.36
N ARG A 38 -25.87 -18.97 -2.34
CA ARG A 38 -26.25 -19.74 -3.54
C ARG A 38 -27.66 -19.41 -3.96
N GLY A 39 -27.79 -18.64 -5.02
CA GLY A 39 -29.05 -18.36 -5.70
C GLY A 39 -29.27 -19.26 -6.91
N LEU A 40 -30.29 -18.95 -7.70
CA LEU A 40 -30.63 -19.68 -8.93
C LEU A 40 -29.55 -19.59 -10.00
N SER A 41 -28.85 -18.43 -10.06
CA SER A 41 -27.74 -18.16 -11.00
C SER A 41 -26.37 -18.64 -10.50
N GLY A 42 -26.32 -19.47 -9.44
CA GLY A 42 -25.10 -20.01 -8.88
C GLY A 42 -24.63 -19.33 -7.59
N MET A 43 -23.34 -19.51 -7.26
CA MET A 43 -22.72 -18.96 -6.06
C MET A 43 -22.39 -17.50 -6.27
N ARG A 44 -22.78 -16.65 -5.33
CA ARG A 44 -22.44 -15.23 -5.25
C ARG A 44 -21.78 -14.91 -3.92
N TRP A 45 -20.90 -13.93 -3.91
CA TRP A 45 -20.19 -13.53 -2.70
C TRP A 45 -20.54 -12.10 -2.33
N LEU A 46 -20.91 -11.91 -1.06
CA LEU A 46 -21.19 -10.62 -0.46
C LEU A 46 -20.06 -10.26 0.50
N GLU A 47 -19.41 -9.14 0.27
CA GLU A 47 -18.41 -8.58 1.18
C GLU A 47 -19.03 -7.49 2.05
N ILE A 48 -18.78 -7.58 3.36
CA ILE A 48 -19.22 -6.63 4.37
C ILE A 48 -17.96 -6.16 5.11
N SER A 49 -17.66 -4.87 5.08
CA SER A 49 -16.50 -4.33 5.80
C SER A 49 -16.90 -3.20 6.74
N TRP A 50 -16.45 -3.29 7.98
CA TRP A 50 -16.56 -2.24 9.00
C TRP A 50 -15.25 -1.49 9.21
N LEU A 51 -14.35 -1.51 8.23
CA LEU A 51 -13.13 -0.69 8.25
C LEU A 51 -13.51 0.80 8.27
N ALA A 52 -13.06 1.53 9.29
CA ALA A 52 -13.47 2.91 9.54
C ALA A 52 -13.26 3.85 8.34
N ALA A 53 -12.14 3.67 7.60
CA ALA A 53 -11.80 4.47 6.44
C ALA A 53 -12.60 4.10 5.18
N ALA A 54 -13.18 2.88 5.12
CA ALA A 54 -13.85 2.34 3.93
C ALA A 54 -14.96 1.33 4.31
N PRO A 55 -15.99 1.75 5.10
CA PRO A 55 -17.10 0.86 5.39
C PRO A 55 -17.90 0.60 4.11
N ARG A 56 -18.24 -0.67 3.86
CA ARG A 56 -18.88 -1.07 2.59
C ARG A 56 -19.64 -2.39 2.68
N LEU A 57 -20.59 -2.53 1.77
CA LEU A 57 -21.35 -3.74 1.50
C LEU A 57 -21.40 -3.90 -0.03
N LEU A 58 -20.85 -4.99 -0.58
CA LEU A 58 -20.66 -5.17 -2.02
C LEU A 58 -20.81 -6.64 -2.43
N ALA A 59 -21.31 -6.93 -3.64
CA ALA A 59 -21.02 -8.20 -4.28
C ALA A 59 -19.58 -8.19 -4.83
N ILE A 60 -18.89 -9.29 -4.66
CA ILE A 60 -17.51 -9.48 -5.12
C ILE A 60 -17.36 -10.76 -5.93
N ASP A 61 -16.28 -10.87 -6.69
CA ASP A 61 -15.87 -12.12 -7.32
C ASP A 61 -15.55 -13.18 -6.27
N PRO A 62 -15.58 -14.49 -6.64
CA PRO A 62 -15.24 -15.55 -5.71
C PRO A 62 -13.87 -15.33 -5.06
N PRO A 63 -13.81 -15.10 -3.74
CA PRO A 63 -12.55 -14.85 -3.07
C PRO A 63 -11.75 -16.15 -2.89
N PRO A 64 -10.43 -16.06 -2.68
CA PRO A 64 -9.60 -17.20 -2.32
C PRO A 64 -10.14 -17.93 -1.10
N LYS A 65 -10.07 -19.27 -1.11
CA LYS A 65 -10.47 -20.08 0.04
C LYS A 65 -9.54 -19.78 1.21
N GLN A 66 -10.12 -19.43 2.34
CA GLN A 66 -9.39 -19.24 3.58
C GLN A 66 -9.73 -20.34 4.59
N GLY A 67 -8.78 -20.63 5.51
CA GLY A 67 -8.97 -21.59 6.59
C GLY A 67 -10.05 -21.18 7.59
N ASP A 68 -10.09 -21.80 8.78
CA ASP A 68 -11.17 -21.71 9.81
C ASP A 68 -11.53 -20.29 10.30
N GLY A 69 -10.86 -19.26 9.81
CA GLY A 69 -11.23 -17.87 10.00
C GLY A 69 -11.39 -17.44 11.47
N SER A 70 -12.12 -16.36 11.66
CA SER A 70 -12.39 -15.76 12.96
C SER A 70 -13.53 -16.45 13.72
N THR A 71 -13.64 -16.12 15.01
CA THR A 71 -14.78 -16.53 15.84
C THR A 71 -16.11 -16.06 15.24
N LEU A 72 -16.17 -14.84 14.70
CA LEU A 72 -17.37 -14.30 14.06
C LEU A 72 -17.78 -15.15 12.85
N ALA A 73 -16.85 -15.47 11.94
CA ALA A 73 -17.14 -16.28 10.76
C ALA A 73 -17.64 -17.69 11.15
N ARG A 74 -17.06 -18.32 12.18
CA ARG A 74 -17.52 -19.60 12.72
C ARG A 74 -18.93 -19.54 13.30
N VAL A 75 -19.24 -18.50 14.08
CA VAL A 75 -20.59 -18.32 14.65
C VAL A 75 -21.61 -18.08 13.53
N LEU A 76 -21.27 -17.32 12.48
CA LEU A 76 -22.12 -17.13 11.32
C LEU A 76 -22.31 -18.43 10.53
N GLN A 77 -21.24 -19.22 10.34
CA GLN A 77 -21.32 -20.50 9.65
C GLN A 77 -22.31 -21.47 10.32
N HIS A 78 -22.32 -21.52 11.66
CA HIS A 78 -23.27 -22.33 12.42
C HIS A 78 -24.66 -21.69 12.51
N GLY A 79 -24.71 -20.39 12.76
CA GLY A 79 -25.97 -19.68 13.01
C GLY A 79 -26.84 -19.44 11.77
N LEU A 80 -26.22 -19.43 10.57
CA LEU A 80 -26.90 -19.24 9.30
C LEU A 80 -26.97 -20.55 8.46
N GLY A 81 -26.28 -21.60 8.92
CA GLY A 81 -26.29 -22.90 8.25
C GLY A 81 -27.72 -23.44 8.03
N GLY A 82 -28.05 -23.82 6.79
CA GLY A 82 -29.38 -24.29 6.41
C GLY A 82 -30.42 -23.21 6.16
N LEU A 83 -30.11 -21.93 6.38
CA LEU A 83 -31.01 -20.80 6.13
C LEU A 83 -30.75 -20.16 4.76
N ALA A 84 -31.78 -19.49 4.25
CA ALA A 84 -31.69 -18.65 3.06
C ALA A 84 -31.87 -17.17 3.41
N LEU A 85 -31.15 -16.30 2.73
CA LEU A 85 -31.39 -14.87 2.70
C LEU A 85 -32.69 -14.61 1.96
N VAL A 86 -33.69 -14.09 2.66
CA VAL A 86 -35.05 -13.92 2.15
C VAL A 86 -35.45 -12.46 1.96
N ALA A 87 -34.76 -11.53 2.62
CA ALA A 87 -34.98 -10.09 2.42
C ALA A 87 -33.70 -9.30 2.74
N ILE A 88 -33.56 -8.15 2.05
CA ILE A 88 -32.55 -7.13 2.32
C ILE A 88 -33.29 -5.80 2.50
N GLU A 89 -33.27 -5.26 3.72
CA GLU A 89 -34.00 -4.07 4.09
C GLU A 89 -33.04 -2.94 4.49
N GLN A 90 -33.40 -1.71 4.14
CA GLN A 90 -32.74 -0.48 4.56
C GLN A 90 -33.83 0.59 4.71
N GLU A 91 -33.98 1.11 5.90
CA GLU A 91 -35.03 2.07 6.24
C GLU A 91 -34.51 3.51 6.28
N GLY A 92 -35.36 4.43 5.82
CA GLY A 92 -35.13 5.87 5.91
C GLY A 92 -33.80 6.30 5.27
N PHE A 93 -33.15 7.28 5.88
CA PHE A 93 -31.88 7.87 5.41
C PHE A 93 -30.67 7.40 6.25
N GLU A 94 -30.80 6.27 6.93
CA GLU A 94 -29.72 5.69 7.72
C GLU A 94 -28.94 4.60 6.95
N ARG A 95 -27.66 4.44 7.26
CA ARG A 95 -26.79 3.44 6.64
C ARG A 95 -26.76 2.16 7.46
N VAL A 96 -27.95 1.65 7.76
CA VAL A 96 -28.18 0.36 8.44
C VAL A 96 -28.92 -0.56 7.50
N VAL A 97 -28.38 -1.76 7.30
CA VAL A 97 -28.95 -2.78 6.43
C VAL A 97 -29.25 -4.02 7.25
N ASP A 98 -30.48 -4.51 7.14
CA ASP A 98 -30.96 -5.75 7.74
C ASP A 98 -31.01 -6.85 6.68
N LEU A 99 -30.23 -7.91 6.86
CA LEU A 99 -30.24 -9.13 6.06
C LEU A 99 -31.02 -10.20 6.80
N HIS A 100 -32.19 -10.58 6.30
CA HIS A 100 -33.11 -11.51 6.93
C HIS A 100 -32.89 -12.94 6.43
N PHE A 101 -32.69 -13.86 7.37
CA PHE A 101 -32.49 -15.28 7.08
C PHE A 101 -33.60 -16.13 7.66
N ALA A 102 -34.21 -16.99 6.81
CA ALA A 102 -35.26 -17.91 7.17
C ALA A 102 -34.98 -19.30 6.58
N PRO A 103 -35.62 -20.38 7.10
CA PRO A 103 -35.48 -21.72 6.49
C PRO A 103 -35.95 -21.77 5.04
N ARG A 104 -37.00 -21.02 4.70
CA ARG A 104 -37.56 -20.91 3.35
C ARG A 104 -38.12 -19.51 3.08
N PRO A 105 -38.18 -19.08 1.81
CA PRO A 105 -38.92 -17.87 1.45
C PRO A 105 -40.39 -17.95 1.91
N GLY A 106 -40.87 -16.85 2.51
CA GLY A 106 -42.24 -16.77 3.07
C GLY A 106 -42.35 -17.21 4.54
N GLU A 107 -41.37 -17.86 5.11
CA GLU A 107 -41.32 -18.18 6.53
C GLU A 107 -40.75 -17.02 7.36
N ALA A 108 -41.09 -17.02 8.65
CA ALA A 108 -40.58 -15.99 9.57
C ALA A 108 -39.06 -16.06 9.69
N SER A 109 -38.41 -14.88 9.72
CA SER A 109 -36.96 -14.77 9.87
C SER A 109 -36.50 -15.28 11.23
N GLY A 110 -35.72 -16.35 11.24
CA GLY A 110 -35.15 -16.93 12.46
C GLY A 110 -33.81 -16.29 12.85
N ARG A 111 -33.15 -15.58 11.94
CA ARG A 111 -31.88 -14.87 12.14
C ARG A 111 -31.85 -13.59 11.32
N ARG A 112 -31.20 -12.57 11.86
CA ARG A 112 -30.99 -11.30 11.17
C ARG A 112 -29.54 -10.87 11.32
N LEU A 113 -28.92 -10.52 10.20
CA LEU A 113 -27.58 -9.93 10.20
C LEU A 113 -27.73 -8.44 9.92
N VAL A 114 -27.42 -7.63 10.93
CA VAL A 114 -27.49 -6.16 10.84
C VAL A 114 -26.12 -5.62 10.52
N VAL A 115 -26.05 -4.78 9.49
CA VAL A 115 -24.82 -4.12 9.01
C VAL A 115 -24.96 -2.60 9.20
N GLU A 116 -24.13 -2.03 10.05
CA GLU A 116 -24.06 -0.57 10.27
C GLU A 116 -22.82 -0.01 9.59
N LEU A 117 -23.00 0.94 8.67
CA LEU A 117 -21.92 1.57 7.87
C LEU A 117 -21.72 3.03 8.26
N MET A 118 -21.17 3.27 9.45
CA MET A 118 -21.06 4.58 10.09
C MET A 118 -19.61 5.00 10.40
N GLY A 119 -18.69 4.83 9.42
CA GLY A 119 -17.27 5.15 9.58
C GLY A 119 -16.65 4.42 10.77
N ARG A 120 -16.09 5.14 11.73
CA ARG A 120 -15.48 4.54 12.95
C ARG A 120 -16.47 3.78 13.84
N HIS A 121 -17.77 3.99 13.68
CA HIS A 121 -18.84 3.35 14.44
C HIS A 121 -19.46 2.17 13.67
N SER A 122 -18.94 1.83 12.50
CA SER A 122 -19.41 0.67 11.72
C SER A 122 -19.26 -0.62 12.51
N ASN A 123 -20.27 -1.50 12.37
CA ASN A 123 -20.31 -2.79 13.07
C ASN A 123 -21.21 -3.78 12.33
N VAL A 124 -21.15 -5.04 12.72
CA VAL A 124 -21.99 -6.13 12.17
C VAL A 124 -22.50 -6.95 13.36
N PHE A 125 -23.80 -7.27 13.35
CA PHE A 125 -24.47 -7.99 14.44
C PHE A 125 -25.27 -9.17 13.87
N LEU A 126 -25.04 -10.35 14.41
CA LEU A 126 -25.95 -11.47 14.22
C LEU A 126 -26.99 -11.49 15.35
N LEU A 127 -28.25 -11.40 15.01
CA LEU A 127 -29.37 -11.41 15.95
C LEU A 127 -30.18 -12.70 15.90
N ASP A 128 -30.75 -13.09 17.02
CA ASP A 128 -31.76 -14.15 17.09
C ASP A 128 -33.18 -13.63 16.73
N ALA A 129 -34.15 -14.50 16.73
CA ALA A 129 -35.55 -14.16 16.43
C ALA A 129 -36.17 -13.16 17.43
N GLN A 130 -35.59 -13.02 18.64
CA GLN A 130 -36.00 -12.07 19.67
C GLN A 130 -35.24 -10.74 19.60
N GLY A 131 -34.36 -10.55 18.59
CA GLY A 131 -33.56 -9.36 18.43
C GLY A 131 -32.38 -9.24 19.40
N ARG A 132 -31.96 -10.34 20.04
CA ARG A 132 -30.77 -10.34 20.91
C ARG A 132 -29.51 -10.64 20.09
N VAL A 133 -28.42 -10.00 20.48
CA VAL A 133 -27.12 -10.13 19.81
C VAL A 133 -26.51 -11.49 20.14
N VAL A 134 -26.44 -12.37 19.15
CA VAL A 134 -25.77 -13.67 19.24
C VAL A 134 -24.25 -13.49 19.09
N SER A 135 -23.85 -12.68 18.13
CA SER A 135 -22.44 -12.34 17.87
C SER A 135 -22.33 -10.98 17.20
N LEU A 136 -21.17 -10.35 17.32
CA LEU A 136 -20.90 -9.04 16.72
C LEU A 136 -19.43 -8.92 16.29
N ALA A 137 -19.18 -8.05 15.32
CA ALA A 137 -17.83 -7.81 14.79
C ALA A 137 -16.96 -7.05 15.79
N ARG A 138 -17.54 -6.10 16.52
CA ARG A 138 -16.85 -5.28 17.50
C ARG A 138 -17.72 -4.99 18.72
N GLN A 139 -17.27 -5.44 19.87
CA GLN A 139 -17.92 -5.11 21.15
C GLN A 139 -17.70 -3.64 21.50
N VAL A 140 -18.77 -2.97 21.95
CA VAL A 140 -18.75 -1.58 22.42
C VAL A 140 -19.00 -1.58 23.92
N ARG A 141 -17.95 -1.28 24.70
CA ARG A 141 -18.02 -1.21 26.17
C ARG A 141 -18.60 0.14 26.62
N GLU A 142 -19.13 0.21 27.83
CA GLU A 142 -19.63 1.46 28.43
C GLU A 142 -18.61 2.60 28.46
N GLN A 143 -17.32 2.26 28.62
CA GLN A 143 -16.20 3.21 28.55
C GLN A 143 -16.01 3.84 27.16
N GLN A 144 -16.41 3.12 26.09
CA GLN A 144 -16.29 3.56 24.70
C GLN A 144 -17.53 4.32 24.20
N SER A 145 -18.70 3.97 24.73
CA SER A 145 -19.96 4.67 24.45
C SER A 145 -20.90 4.51 25.62
N ARG A 146 -21.25 5.62 26.27
CA ARG A 146 -22.29 5.65 27.33
C ARG A 146 -23.68 5.55 26.73
N LEU A 147 -23.88 5.97 25.48
CA LEU A 147 -25.17 6.02 24.83
C LEU A 147 -25.61 4.65 24.30
N ARG A 148 -24.68 3.81 23.88
CA ARG A 148 -25.01 2.53 23.25
C ARG A 148 -23.90 1.50 23.47
N PRO A 149 -23.74 0.99 24.70
CA PRO A 149 -22.92 -0.19 24.93
C PRO A 149 -23.63 -1.40 24.35
N ILE A 150 -22.92 -2.24 23.59
CA ILE A 150 -23.49 -3.46 22.98
C ILE A 150 -22.49 -4.61 23.11
N ALA A 151 -22.99 -5.72 23.66
CA ALA A 151 -22.25 -6.98 23.81
C ALA A 151 -23.11 -8.17 23.37
N SER A 152 -22.50 -9.34 23.24
CA SER A 152 -23.24 -10.58 23.05
C SER A 152 -24.23 -10.82 24.19
N GLY A 153 -25.44 -11.24 23.87
CA GLY A 153 -26.56 -11.42 24.82
C GLY A 153 -27.42 -10.17 25.05
N SER A 154 -26.93 -8.96 24.69
CA SER A 154 -27.71 -7.72 24.82
C SER A 154 -28.86 -7.68 23.79
N SER A 155 -29.94 -6.97 24.10
CA SER A 155 -30.93 -6.60 23.11
C SER A 155 -30.33 -5.60 22.13
N TYR A 156 -30.52 -5.82 20.83
CA TYR A 156 -30.09 -4.88 19.80
C TYR A 156 -31.01 -3.66 19.79
N GLY A 157 -30.43 -2.48 19.98
CA GLY A 157 -31.11 -1.21 19.70
C GLY A 157 -30.49 -0.56 18.46
N ARG A 158 -31.31 0.03 17.58
CA ARG A 158 -30.79 0.82 16.45
C ARG A 158 -29.94 2.01 16.95
N PRO A 159 -29.03 2.53 16.12
CA PRO A 159 -28.38 3.80 16.42
C PRO A 159 -29.39 4.87 16.77
N PRO A 160 -29.05 5.83 17.68
CA PRO A 160 -29.92 6.96 17.93
C PRO A 160 -30.27 7.67 16.63
N ALA A 161 -31.56 7.91 16.40
CA ALA A 161 -32.00 8.64 15.21
C ALA A 161 -31.31 10.01 15.12
N LEU A 162 -30.91 10.38 13.93
CA LEU A 162 -30.40 11.72 13.68
C LEU A 162 -31.50 12.73 14.00
N GLN A 163 -31.17 13.84 14.67
CA GLN A 163 -32.14 14.90 15.02
C GLN A 163 -32.57 15.73 13.80
N SER A 164 -31.84 15.60 12.68
CA SER A 164 -32.15 16.23 11.40
C SER A 164 -33.32 15.54 10.71
N ASP A 165 -34.04 16.30 9.87
CA ASP A 165 -35.21 15.79 9.17
C ASP A 165 -34.83 14.96 7.91
N PRO A 166 -35.65 13.97 7.54
CA PRO A 166 -35.47 13.29 6.28
C PRO A 166 -35.71 14.23 5.10
N PRO A 167 -34.89 14.17 4.03
CA PRO A 167 -35.18 14.85 2.78
C PRO A 167 -36.52 14.40 2.18
N SER A 168 -37.28 15.32 1.55
CA SER A 168 -38.57 15.03 0.94
C SER A 168 -38.73 15.73 -0.39
N LEU A 169 -39.34 15.08 -1.39
CA LEU A 169 -39.74 15.69 -2.66
C LEU A 169 -40.96 16.63 -2.53
N GLU A 170 -41.73 16.49 -1.47
CA GLU A 170 -42.90 17.32 -1.17
C GLU A 170 -42.53 18.70 -0.63
N GLU A 171 -41.26 18.88 -0.18
CA GLU A 171 -40.80 20.14 0.37
C GLU A 171 -40.66 21.20 -0.72
N SER A 172 -41.14 22.44 -0.47
CA SER A 172 -40.96 23.54 -1.40
C SER A 172 -39.55 24.13 -1.32
N GLN A 173 -39.06 24.71 -2.44
CA GLN A 173 -37.75 25.37 -2.47
C GLN A 173 -37.61 26.46 -1.40
N GLU A 174 -38.66 27.22 -1.15
CA GLU A 174 -38.65 28.29 -0.17
C GLU A 174 -38.52 27.77 1.26
N HIS A 175 -39.25 26.69 1.58
CA HIS A 175 -39.16 26.04 2.89
C HIS A 175 -37.78 25.39 3.10
N TRP A 176 -37.28 24.65 2.11
CA TRP A 176 -35.95 24.02 2.10
C TRP A 176 -34.84 25.07 2.30
N ARG A 177 -34.89 26.19 1.58
CA ARG A 177 -33.93 27.29 1.72
C ARG A 177 -33.99 27.93 3.10
N ARG A 178 -35.19 28.25 3.62
CA ARG A 178 -35.35 28.80 4.98
C ARG A 178 -34.71 27.90 6.04
N ARG A 179 -34.91 26.62 5.93
CA ARG A 179 -34.34 25.65 6.88
C ARG A 179 -32.81 25.66 6.87
N LEU A 180 -32.19 25.69 5.70
CA LEU A 180 -30.74 25.79 5.56
C LEU A 180 -30.18 27.12 6.09
N GLN A 181 -30.99 28.20 6.05
CA GLN A 181 -30.60 29.53 6.52
C GLN A 181 -30.91 29.80 7.99
N LEU A 182 -31.51 28.85 8.74
CA LEU A 182 -31.85 29.05 10.14
C LEU A 182 -30.63 29.37 11.02
N VAL A 183 -29.48 28.83 10.69
CA VAL A 183 -28.22 29.04 11.42
C VAL A 183 -27.18 29.62 10.44
N PRO A 184 -26.46 30.70 10.83
CA PRO A 184 -25.47 31.34 9.95
C PRO A 184 -24.15 30.54 9.94
N VAL A 185 -24.19 29.37 9.32
CA VAL A 185 -23.04 28.46 9.14
C VAL A 185 -22.68 28.36 7.66
N SER A 186 -21.59 27.63 7.35
CA SER A 186 -21.24 27.35 5.96
C SER A 186 -22.29 26.44 5.29
N LEU A 187 -22.43 26.54 3.96
CA LEU A 187 -23.36 25.70 3.19
C LEU A 187 -23.15 24.21 3.47
N ARG A 188 -21.90 23.76 3.59
CA ARG A 188 -21.56 22.39 3.96
C ARG A 188 -22.18 21.98 5.29
N GLN A 189 -22.02 22.80 6.32
CA GLN A 189 -22.56 22.53 7.64
C GLN A 189 -24.09 22.56 7.64
N ALA A 190 -24.69 23.53 6.94
CA ALA A 190 -26.14 23.62 6.83
C ALA A 190 -26.74 22.36 6.22
N LEU A 191 -26.22 21.89 5.06
CA LEU A 191 -26.69 20.67 4.39
C LEU A 191 -26.58 19.44 5.31
N GLN A 192 -25.45 19.26 5.98
CA GLN A 192 -25.18 18.08 6.80
C GLN A 192 -25.91 18.05 8.15
N GLN A 193 -26.24 19.22 8.70
CA GLN A 193 -26.91 19.33 9.99
C GLN A 193 -28.43 19.38 9.87
N THR A 194 -28.95 19.93 8.78
CA THR A 194 -30.38 20.10 8.56
C THR A 194 -31.04 18.82 8.05
N TYR A 195 -30.35 18.05 7.18
CA TYR A 195 -30.95 16.87 6.55
C TYR A 195 -30.18 15.59 6.82
N GLN A 196 -30.94 14.50 7.00
CA GLN A 196 -30.40 13.16 7.14
C GLN A 196 -29.74 12.69 5.84
N GLY A 197 -28.76 11.81 5.93
CA GLY A 197 -28.14 11.12 4.78
C GLY A 197 -27.14 11.95 3.99
N ILE A 198 -26.96 13.24 4.28
CA ILE A 198 -26.02 14.10 3.55
C ILE A 198 -24.59 13.86 4.03
N SER A 199 -23.83 13.15 3.23
CA SER A 199 -22.39 12.93 3.43
C SER A 199 -21.57 14.12 2.91
N PRO A 200 -20.29 14.28 3.35
CA PRO A 200 -19.38 15.26 2.75
C PRO A 200 -19.21 15.09 1.24
N ALA A 201 -19.21 13.84 0.74
CA ALA A 201 -19.11 13.54 -0.68
C ALA A 201 -20.37 13.95 -1.44
N LEU A 202 -21.55 13.64 -0.90
CA LEU A 202 -22.82 14.07 -1.49
C LEU A 202 -22.95 15.59 -1.51
N ALA A 203 -22.54 16.31 -0.46
CA ALA A 203 -22.56 17.77 -0.43
C ALA A 203 -21.69 18.36 -1.57
N LEU A 204 -20.52 17.79 -1.83
CA LEU A 204 -19.67 18.17 -2.97
C LEU A 204 -20.38 17.92 -4.32
N GLN A 205 -21.07 16.81 -4.44
CA GLN A 205 -21.80 16.45 -5.66
C GLN A 205 -23.02 17.35 -5.90
N LEU A 206 -23.69 17.82 -4.84
CA LEU A 206 -24.85 18.72 -4.94
C LEU A 206 -24.49 20.11 -5.45
N VAL A 207 -23.27 20.59 -5.23
CA VAL A 207 -22.79 21.89 -5.74
C VAL A 207 -22.00 21.77 -7.05
N ASP A 208 -21.82 20.58 -7.56
CA ASP A 208 -21.09 20.33 -8.81
C ASP A 208 -21.75 21.01 -10.00
N GLY A 209 -20.95 21.64 -10.89
CA GLY A 209 -21.44 22.42 -12.02
C GLY A 209 -21.87 23.85 -11.69
N ALA A 210 -21.67 24.34 -10.46
CA ALA A 210 -21.75 25.74 -10.12
C ALA A 210 -20.59 26.53 -10.76
N PRO A 211 -20.74 27.86 -10.96
CA PRO A 211 -19.68 28.70 -11.54
C PRO A 211 -18.38 28.68 -10.72
N GLU A 212 -18.50 28.63 -9.38
CA GLU A 212 -17.38 28.59 -8.48
C GLU A 212 -16.91 27.16 -8.19
N PRO A 213 -15.64 26.99 -7.79
CA PRO A 213 -15.14 25.68 -7.32
C PRO A 213 -15.97 25.13 -6.15
N ALA A 214 -16.39 23.87 -6.23
CA ALA A 214 -17.30 23.24 -5.26
C ALA A 214 -16.85 23.37 -3.80
N ALA A 215 -15.52 23.34 -3.55
CA ALA A 215 -14.98 23.50 -2.20
C ALA A 215 -15.19 24.92 -1.64
N GLU A 216 -15.07 25.93 -2.49
CA GLU A 216 -15.24 27.34 -2.14
C GLU A 216 -16.72 27.65 -1.88
N LEU A 217 -17.62 27.20 -2.77
CA LEU A 217 -19.06 27.38 -2.59
C LEU A 217 -19.55 26.71 -1.29
N LEU A 218 -19.09 25.52 -0.99
CA LEU A 218 -19.42 24.81 0.27
C LEU A 218 -18.87 25.50 1.54
N ALA A 219 -17.82 26.30 1.42
CA ALA A 219 -17.25 27.04 2.54
C ALA A 219 -17.98 28.38 2.79
N GLN A 220 -18.74 28.90 1.81
CA GLN A 220 -19.46 30.15 1.95
C GLN A 220 -20.57 30.08 3.01
N PRO A 221 -20.78 31.13 3.79
CA PRO A 221 -21.93 31.24 4.69
C PRO A 221 -23.25 31.23 3.89
N VAL A 222 -24.26 30.50 4.38
CA VAL A 222 -25.56 30.37 3.68
C VAL A 222 -26.26 31.70 3.42
N GLY A 223 -25.99 32.74 4.20
CA GLY A 223 -26.56 34.06 4.03
C GLY A 223 -25.95 34.89 2.87
N THR A 224 -24.81 34.49 2.35
CA THR A 224 -24.11 35.21 1.25
C THR A 224 -24.37 34.62 -0.14
N LEU A 225 -25.08 33.49 -0.21
CA LEU A 225 -25.36 32.79 -1.46
C LEU A 225 -26.34 33.61 -2.35
N SER A 226 -26.02 33.72 -3.64
CA SER A 226 -26.87 34.35 -4.63
C SER A 226 -28.13 33.52 -4.92
N GLN A 227 -29.12 34.16 -5.60
CA GLN A 227 -30.31 33.44 -6.05
C GLN A 227 -29.94 32.31 -7.03
N GLU A 228 -28.99 32.55 -7.92
CA GLU A 228 -28.50 31.55 -8.87
C GLU A 228 -27.93 30.32 -8.19
N HIS A 229 -27.16 30.51 -7.11
CA HIS A 229 -26.67 29.37 -6.29
C HIS A 229 -27.82 28.55 -5.69
N TRP A 230 -28.86 29.22 -5.15
CA TRP A 230 -30.00 28.52 -4.58
C TRP A 230 -30.82 27.76 -5.63
N ASP A 231 -31.00 28.32 -6.82
CA ASP A 231 -31.72 27.65 -7.91
C ASP A 231 -30.95 26.45 -8.44
N HIS A 232 -29.64 26.59 -8.61
CA HIS A 232 -28.75 25.47 -8.99
C HIS A 232 -28.78 24.33 -7.96
N LEU A 233 -28.59 24.67 -6.69
CA LEU A 233 -28.61 23.69 -5.58
C LEU A 233 -29.97 22.98 -5.50
N TRP A 234 -31.08 23.72 -5.65
CA TRP A 234 -32.40 23.14 -5.60
C TRP A 234 -32.65 22.16 -6.76
N ALA A 235 -32.27 22.54 -7.97
CA ALA A 235 -32.39 21.67 -9.12
C ALA A 235 -31.63 20.35 -8.93
N ARG A 236 -30.42 20.44 -8.40
CA ARG A 236 -29.59 19.25 -8.09
C ARG A 236 -30.15 18.42 -6.93
N TRP A 237 -30.68 19.07 -5.89
CA TRP A 237 -31.35 18.45 -4.77
C TRP A 237 -32.57 17.64 -5.22
N GLN A 238 -33.44 18.22 -6.04
CA GLN A 238 -34.60 17.54 -6.59
C GLN A 238 -34.22 16.36 -7.48
N ARG A 239 -33.21 16.54 -8.33
CA ARG A 239 -32.72 15.47 -9.19
C ARG A 239 -32.18 14.29 -8.35
N TRP A 240 -31.39 14.58 -7.30
CA TRP A 240 -30.88 13.55 -6.40
C TRP A 240 -32.00 12.76 -5.73
N LEU A 241 -33.04 13.42 -5.24
CA LEU A 241 -34.17 12.76 -4.59
C LEU A 241 -34.99 11.94 -5.59
N HIS A 242 -35.22 12.44 -6.79
CA HIS A 242 -35.89 11.69 -7.86
C HIS A 242 -35.11 10.43 -8.25
N ASP A 243 -33.79 10.54 -8.42
CA ASP A 243 -32.95 9.40 -8.76
C ASP A 243 -32.93 8.34 -7.63
N LEU A 244 -32.98 8.79 -6.36
CA LEU A 244 -33.11 7.91 -5.20
C LEU A 244 -34.45 7.18 -5.15
N GLU A 245 -35.57 7.87 -5.40
CA GLU A 245 -36.92 7.31 -5.33
C GLU A 245 -37.20 6.37 -6.49
N GLN A 246 -36.68 6.68 -7.67
CA GLN A 246 -36.86 5.86 -8.88
C GLN A 246 -35.75 4.81 -9.08
N GLU A 247 -34.85 4.65 -8.11
CA GLU A 247 -33.69 3.77 -8.19
C GLU A 247 -32.87 3.94 -9.48
N ARG A 248 -32.77 5.19 -9.99
CA ARG A 248 -32.00 5.52 -11.19
C ARG A 248 -30.55 5.79 -10.82
N PHE A 249 -29.74 4.74 -10.90
CA PHE A 249 -28.33 4.79 -10.57
C PHE A 249 -27.46 4.49 -11.78
N GLY A 250 -26.24 5.03 -11.77
CA GLY A 250 -25.20 4.78 -12.74
C GLY A 250 -23.84 5.02 -12.12
N TRP A 251 -22.78 4.86 -12.87
CA TRP A 251 -21.40 5.01 -12.37
C TRP A 251 -20.64 6.04 -13.19
N GLU A 252 -20.11 7.04 -12.54
CA GLU A 252 -19.15 8.00 -13.09
C GLU A 252 -18.00 8.23 -12.13
N VAL A 253 -16.78 8.32 -12.67
CA VAL A 253 -15.56 8.69 -11.92
C VAL A 253 -15.15 10.10 -12.33
N ASP A 254 -14.90 10.94 -11.35
CA ASP A 254 -14.39 12.29 -11.57
C ASP A 254 -12.85 12.28 -11.50
N ASP A 255 -12.21 12.06 -12.65
CA ASP A 255 -10.76 12.06 -12.79
C ASP A 255 -10.16 13.48 -12.81
N SER A 256 -10.98 14.53 -13.05
CA SER A 256 -10.51 15.91 -13.14
C SER A 256 -9.95 16.46 -11.83
N ARG A 257 -10.24 15.81 -10.70
CA ARG A 257 -9.82 16.18 -9.34
C ARG A 257 -8.64 15.37 -8.80
N SER A 258 -8.02 14.53 -9.62
CA SER A 258 -6.86 13.71 -9.23
C SER A 258 -5.55 14.51 -9.05
N GLY A 259 -5.51 15.79 -9.41
CA GLY A 259 -4.33 16.65 -9.31
C GLY A 259 -4.18 17.31 -7.95
N SER A 260 -3.59 16.66 -6.99
CA SER A 260 -3.03 17.14 -5.70
C SER A 260 -3.33 16.19 -4.54
N GLY A 261 -3.03 14.88 -4.69
CA GLY A 261 -3.11 13.93 -3.57
C GLY A 261 -4.53 13.51 -3.13
N GLY A 262 -5.57 13.89 -3.90
CA GLY A 262 -6.96 13.47 -3.68
C GLY A 262 -7.26 12.17 -4.43
N SER A 263 -7.81 11.15 -3.75
CA SER A 263 -8.33 9.96 -4.41
C SER A 263 -9.47 10.35 -5.35
N SER A 264 -9.53 9.75 -6.56
CA SER A 264 -10.67 9.85 -7.49
C SER A 264 -11.98 9.76 -6.73
N GLN A 265 -12.90 10.67 -7.03
CA GLN A 265 -14.24 10.62 -6.47
C GLN A 265 -15.18 9.98 -7.47
N TYR A 266 -16.14 9.22 -6.99
CA TYR A 266 -17.18 8.63 -7.84
C TYR A 266 -18.55 9.20 -7.51
N ARG A 267 -19.48 9.09 -8.47
CA ARG A 267 -20.88 9.48 -8.34
C ARG A 267 -21.77 8.35 -8.85
N CYS A 268 -22.86 8.08 -8.10
CA CYS A 268 -23.81 7.02 -8.44
C CYS A 268 -25.19 7.54 -8.87
N TRP A 269 -25.40 8.84 -8.93
CA TRP A 269 -26.66 9.51 -9.28
C TRP A 269 -26.42 10.69 -10.22
N GLY A 270 -27.44 11.14 -10.91
CA GLY A 270 -27.33 12.25 -11.87
C GLY A 270 -26.36 11.96 -13.01
N THR A 271 -26.11 10.70 -13.29
CA THR A 271 -25.22 10.22 -14.35
C THR A 271 -25.89 10.33 -15.72
N ALA A 272 -25.10 10.36 -16.78
CA ALA A 272 -25.62 10.47 -18.16
C ALA A 272 -26.37 9.20 -18.58
N SER A 273 -25.99 8.04 -18.05
CA SER A 273 -26.63 6.75 -18.31
C SER A 273 -26.81 5.94 -17.01
N SER A 274 -27.92 5.20 -16.91
CA SER A 274 -28.08 4.20 -15.87
C SER A 274 -27.25 2.95 -16.21
N GLY A 275 -26.64 2.35 -15.17
CA GLY A 275 -25.78 1.20 -15.36
C GLY A 275 -25.35 0.58 -14.03
N PRO A 276 -24.66 -0.55 -14.06
CA PRO A 276 -24.24 -1.25 -12.85
C PRO A 276 -23.25 -0.41 -12.03
N VAL A 277 -23.50 -0.35 -10.72
CA VAL A 277 -22.69 0.39 -9.74
C VAL A 277 -21.80 -0.53 -8.94
N ASN A 278 -22.29 -1.74 -8.62
CA ASN A 278 -21.59 -2.64 -7.70
C ASN A 278 -20.21 -3.10 -8.22
N ALA A 279 -20.12 -3.53 -9.48
CA ALA A 279 -18.87 -4.05 -10.03
C ALA A 279 -17.76 -2.96 -10.11
N PRO A 280 -18.00 -1.76 -10.70
CA PRO A 280 -17.00 -0.70 -10.72
C PRO A 280 -16.69 -0.17 -9.31
N LEU A 281 -17.65 -0.15 -8.39
CA LEU A 281 -17.42 0.24 -7.01
C LEU A 281 -16.53 -0.78 -6.27
N ALA A 282 -16.68 -2.08 -6.53
CA ALA A 282 -15.82 -3.12 -5.98
C ALA A 282 -14.38 -2.97 -6.48
N ALA A 283 -14.18 -2.70 -7.78
CA ALA A 283 -12.88 -2.40 -8.36
C ALA A 283 -12.25 -1.14 -7.74
N TYR A 284 -13.03 -0.06 -7.61
CA TYR A 284 -12.60 1.17 -6.96
C TYR A 284 -12.10 0.95 -5.52
N TYR A 285 -12.84 0.21 -4.69
CA TYR A 285 -12.40 -0.06 -3.32
C TYR A 285 -11.20 -0.99 -3.28
N ARG A 286 -11.10 -1.97 -4.16
CA ARG A 286 -9.93 -2.87 -4.27
C ARG A 286 -8.67 -2.07 -4.56
N GLN A 287 -8.73 -1.21 -5.58
CA GLN A 287 -7.62 -0.35 -5.97
C GLN A 287 -7.23 0.62 -4.84
N ARG A 288 -8.19 1.35 -4.28
CA ARG A 288 -7.94 2.33 -3.22
C ARG A 288 -7.35 1.72 -1.95
N LEU A 289 -7.88 0.57 -1.52
CA LEU A 289 -7.38 -0.13 -0.33
C LEU A 289 -6.02 -0.77 -0.57
N GLY A 290 -5.80 -1.33 -1.75
CA GLY A 290 -4.51 -1.89 -2.15
C GLY A 290 -3.43 -0.82 -2.24
N GLN A 291 -3.72 0.34 -2.82
CA GLN A 291 -2.80 1.49 -2.83
C GLN A 291 -2.48 1.97 -1.40
N GLY A 292 -3.49 2.09 -0.54
CA GLY A 292 -3.29 2.45 0.86
C GLY A 292 -2.47 1.42 1.64
N GLU A 293 -2.61 0.14 1.35
CA GLU A 293 -1.81 -0.94 1.92
C GLU A 293 -0.35 -0.86 1.44
N LEU A 294 -0.15 -0.71 0.14
CA LEU A 294 1.17 -0.55 -0.47
C LEU A 294 1.93 0.62 0.15
N GLN A 295 1.29 1.78 0.28
CA GLN A 295 1.89 2.97 0.87
C GLN A 295 2.26 2.76 2.34
N ARG A 296 1.38 2.16 3.14
CA ARG A 296 1.64 1.90 4.58
C ARG A 296 2.79 0.92 4.77
N ARG A 297 2.80 -0.20 4.02
CA ARG A 297 3.87 -1.19 4.11
C ARG A 297 5.20 -0.61 3.68
N ARG A 298 5.20 0.14 2.57
CA ARG A 298 6.38 0.86 2.09
C ARG A 298 6.94 1.82 3.14
N ALA A 299 6.10 2.71 3.69
CA ALA A 299 6.53 3.67 4.71
C ALA A 299 7.07 2.97 5.98
N SER A 300 6.43 1.87 6.40
CA SER A 300 6.90 1.06 7.54
C SER A 300 8.28 0.44 7.28
N LEU A 301 8.50 -0.10 6.07
CA LEU A 301 9.78 -0.69 5.68
C LEU A 301 10.88 0.38 5.59
N GLU A 302 10.57 1.53 4.98
CA GLU A 302 11.48 2.66 4.86
C GLU A 302 12.00 3.14 6.22
N LEU A 303 11.10 3.32 7.20
CA LEU A 303 11.49 3.70 8.56
C LEU A 303 12.42 2.68 9.21
N LYS A 304 12.17 1.38 9.04
CA LYS A 304 13.03 0.31 9.57
C LYS A 304 14.42 0.32 8.94
N LEU A 305 14.48 0.49 7.62
CA LEU A 305 15.75 0.53 6.88
C LEU A 305 16.57 1.78 7.24
N LEU A 306 15.94 2.94 7.33
CA LEU A 306 16.60 4.19 7.73
C LEU A 306 17.15 4.12 9.15
N ALA A 307 16.38 3.58 10.11
CA ALA A 307 16.85 3.40 11.49
C ALA A 307 18.04 2.42 11.57
N ALA A 308 18.01 1.34 10.78
CA ALA A 308 19.12 0.39 10.71
C ALA A 308 20.38 1.04 10.09
N ARG A 309 20.20 1.81 9.01
CA ARG A 309 21.27 2.55 8.35
C ARG A 309 21.96 3.55 9.31
N GLU A 310 21.17 4.34 10.02
CA GLU A 310 21.70 5.29 11.00
C GLU A 310 22.49 4.60 12.12
N ARG A 311 22.00 3.43 12.56
CA ARG A 311 22.71 2.62 13.55
C ARG A 311 24.04 2.11 13.02
N GLU A 312 24.08 1.57 11.80
CA GLU A 312 25.31 1.06 11.18
C GLU A 312 26.31 2.18 10.92
N GLU A 313 25.86 3.35 10.48
CA GLU A 313 26.71 4.53 10.29
C GLU A 313 27.38 4.96 11.60
N ARG A 314 26.63 4.99 12.72
CA ARG A 314 27.21 5.26 14.04
C ARG A 314 28.25 4.22 14.45
N LEU A 315 28.01 2.94 14.18
CA LEU A 315 28.97 1.88 14.48
C LEU A 315 30.23 1.98 13.61
N ARG A 316 30.06 2.31 12.33
CA ARG A 316 31.17 2.57 11.41
C ARG A 316 32.00 3.75 11.90
N GLN A 317 31.36 4.86 12.28
CA GLN A 317 32.04 6.03 12.78
C GLN A 317 32.83 5.75 14.06
N GLN A 318 32.24 4.99 15.00
CA GLN A 318 32.96 4.56 16.21
C GLN A 318 34.22 3.74 15.89
N GLN A 319 34.18 2.87 14.88
CA GLN A 319 35.37 2.12 14.47
C GLN A 319 36.39 3.03 13.76
N GLN A 320 35.93 4.03 12.99
CA GLN A 320 36.80 5.02 12.36
C GLN A 320 37.51 5.87 13.39
N ASP A 321 36.79 6.39 14.40
CA ASP A 321 37.37 7.16 15.51
C ASP A 321 38.44 6.37 16.27
N LEU A 322 38.26 5.05 16.42
CA LEU A 322 39.27 4.16 17.00
C LEU A 322 40.49 4.00 16.08
N LEU A 323 40.30 3.95 14.77
CA LEU A 323 41.39 3.89 13.79
C LEU A 323 42.20 5.19 13.78
N ASP A 324 41.56 6.35 13.80
CA ASP A 324 42.19 7.67 13.84
C ASP A 324 43.05 7.83 15.11
N GLN A 325 42.63 7.23 16.24
CA GLN A 325 43.45 7.18 17.45
C GLN A 325 44.74 6.34 17.27
N VAL A 326 44.77 5.41 16.31
CA VAL A 326 45.98 4.63 16.04
C VAL A 326 47.06 5.46 15.34
N GLU A 327 46.64 6.38 14.46
CA GLU A 327 47.59 7.32 13.82
C GLU A 327 48.32 8.15 14.85
N SER A 328 47.67 8.50 15.98
CA SER A 328 48.34 9.14 17.12
C SER A 328 49.36 8.24 17.82
N GLY A 329 49.39 6.95 17.53
CA GLY A 329 50.37 6.00 18.06
C GLY A 329 51.81 6.24 17.57
N ASP A 330 51.95 6.80 16.38
CA ASP A 330 53.27 7.19 15.84
C ASP A 330 53.77 8.45 16.52
N ASP A 331 52.88 9.36 16.92
CA ASP A 331 53.21 10.51 17.75
C ASP A 331 53.68 10.09 19.16
N LEU A 332 53.00 9.11 19.76
CA LEU A 332 53.39 8.52 21.05
C LEU A 332 54.78 7.88 20.96
N SER A 333 55.08 7.21 19.84
CA SER A 333 56.41 6.66 19.61
C SER A 333 57.48 7.77 19.49
N ARG A 334 57.19 8.85 18.74
CA ARG A 334 58.07 10.01 18.62
C ARG A 334 58.30 10.73 19.95
N GLN A 335 57.27 10.85 20.78
CA GLN A 335 57.40 11.40 22.14
C GLN A 335 58.28 10.50 23.03
N ALA A 336 58.12 9.17 22.94
CA ALA A 336 58.95 8.24 23.65
C ALA A 336 60.42 8.30 23.21
N ASP A 337 60.65 8.42 21.89
CA ASP A 337 62.01 8.62 21.33
C ASP A 337 62.64 9.93 21.85
N ALA A 338 61.88 11.04 21.86
CA ALA A 338 62.35 12.32 22.37
C ALA A 338 62.77 12.24 23.86
N LEU A 339 62.02 11.52 24.70
CA LEU A 339 62.36 11.31 26.12
C LEU A 339 63.63 10.49 26.29
N LEU A 340 63.86 9.49 25.46
CA LEU A 340 65.03 8.61 25.53
C LEU A 340 66.29 9.25 24.90
N CYS A 341 66.14 10.23 23.98
CA CYS A 341 67.24 10.93 23.34
C CYS A 341 67.80 12.11 24.17
N LEU A 342 67.31 12.32 25.39
CA LEU A 342 67.89 13.32 26.32
C LEU A 342 69.28 12.87 26.74
N ALA A 343 70.20 13.82 26.97
CA ALA A 343 71.63 13.54 27.32
C ALA A 343 71.78 12.69 28.59
N ALA A 344 70.87 12.77 29.55
CA ALA A 344 70.79 11.95 30.75
C ALA A 344 69.34 11.78 31.21
N PRO A 345 68.60 10.81 30.63
CA PRO A 345 67.19 10.61 30.97
C PRO A 345 67.06 10.07 32.40
N SER A 346 66.15 10.66 33.16
CA SER A 346 65.84 10.19 34.52
C SER A 346 65.09 8.85 34.46
N ARG A 347 65.08 8.10 35.62
CA ARG A 347 64.34 6.85 35.73
C ARG A 347 62.84 7.03 35.40
N ASP A 348 62.24 8.17 35.78
CA ASP A 348 60.84 8.49 35.51
C ASP A 348 60.59 8.72 34.02
N GLN A 349 61.49 9.44 33.34
CA GLN A 349 61.41 9.66 31.88
C GLN A 349 61.57 8.36 31.10
N VAL A 350 62.44 7.45 31.53
CA VAL A 350 62.56 6.12 30.93
C VAL A 350 61.28 5.29 31.14
N ALA A 351 60.69 5.34 32.34
CA ALA A 351 59.44 4.64 32.64
C ALA A 351 58.26 5.20 31.81
N GLU A 352 58.18 6.50 31.63
CA GLU A 352 57.22 7.20 30.80
C GLU A 352 57.38 6.79 29.32
N ALA A 353 58.59 6.84 28.77
CA ALA A 353 58.86 6.43 27.39
C ALA A 353 58.44 4.99 27.14
N GLN A 354 58.74 4.08 28.12
CA GLN A 354 58.27 2.68 28.03
C GLN A 354 56.74 2.55 28.07
N ALA A 355 56.07 3.40 28.84
CA ALA A 355 54.61 3.41 28.88
C ALA A 355 54.01 3.89 27.53
N LEU A 356 54.59 4.92 26.94
CA LEU A 356 54.22 5.46 25.61
C LEU A 356 54.39 4.37 24.52
N TYR A 357 55.55 3.68 24.49
CA TYR A 357 55.75 2.57 23.53
C TYR A 357 54.76 1.42 23.73
N ARG A 358 54.47 1.02 24.99
CA ARG A 358 53.47 0.00 25.26
C ARG A 358 52.09 0.41 24.73
N ARG A 359 51.74 1.70 24.90
CA ARG A 359 50.47 2.26 24.38
C ARG A 359 50.44 2.28 22.86
N ALA A 360 51.50 2.79 22.20
CA ALA A 360 51.66 2.79 20.76
C ALA A 360 51.54 1.39 20.14
N ARG A 361 52.23 0.41 20.75
CA ARG A 361 52.21 -0.99 20.29
C ARG A 361 50.82 -1.61 20.46
N ARG A 362 50.04 -1.26 21.50
CA ARG A 362 48.67 -1.71 21.71
C ARG A 362 47.76 -1.16 20.64
N LEU A 363 47.87 0.13 20.33
CA LEU A 363 47.11 0.81 19.28
C LEU A 363 47.38 0.18 17.91
N ARG A 364 48.62 -0.02 17.51
CA ARG A 364 48.98 -0.67 16.23
C ARG A 364 48.40 -2.08 16.12
N ARG A 365 48.36 -2.86 17.21
CA ARG A 365 47.76 -4.22 17.21
C ARG A 365 46.24 -4.19 17.03
N SER A 366 45.56 -3.09 17.43
CA SER A 366 44.10 -2.97 17.29
C SER A 366 43.65 -2.79 15.84
N VAL A 367 44.51 -2.30 14.95
CA VAL A 367 44.20 -2.14 13.50
C VAL A 367 43.69 -3.44 12.88
N VAL A 368 44.37 -4.57 13.19
CA VAL A 368 44.03 -5.88 12.64
C VAL A 368 42.59 -6.28 12.97
N SER A 369 42.04 -5.79 14.08
CA SER A 369 40.64 -6.06 14.48
C SER A 369 39.66 -4.96 14.03
N ILE A 370 40.11 -3.74 13.83
CA ILE A 370 39.26 -2.60 13.45
C ILE A 370 38.95 -2.62 11.95
N THR A 371 39.96 -2.83 11.10
CA THR A 371 39.80 -2.82 9.64
C THR A 371 38.71 -3.78 9.13
N PRO A 372 38.68 -5.07 9.55
CA PRO A 372 37.61 -5.98 9.11
C PRO A 372 36.21 -5.55 9.57
N ARG A 373 36.10 -4.86 10.72
CA ARG A 373 34.84 -4.33 11.23
C ARG A 373 34.36 -3.13 10.41
N LEU A 374 35.25 -2.23 10.06
CA LEU A 374 34.94 -1.12 9.16
C LEU A 374 34.42 -1.61 7.82
N GLU A 375 35.10 -2.59 7.21
CA GLU A 375 34.65 -3.21 5.97
C GLU A 375 33.29 -3.90 6.10
N LEU A 376 33.04 -4.53 7.27
CA LEU A 376 31.75 -5.16 7.54
C LEU A 376 30.63 -4.12 7.61
N HIS A 377 30.82 -3.05 8.41
CA HIS A 377 29.82 -1.97 8.52
C HIS A 377 29.60 -1.27 7.18
N GLN A 378 30.65 -1.02 6.40
CA GLN A 378 30.51 -0.46 5.05
C GLN A 378 29.68 -1.37 4.15
N ARG A 379 29.96 -2.66 4.11
CA ARG A 379 29.16 -3.63 3.33
C ARG A 379 27.69 -3.70 3.77
N GLN A 380 27.42 -3.51 5.07
CA GLN A 380 26.05 -3.46 5.58
C GLN A 380 25.33 -2.17 5.17
N LEU A 381 26.03 -1.02 5.22
CA LEU A 381 25.52 0.26 4.73
C LEU A 381 25.19 0.20 3.24
N ASP A 382 26.09 -0.34 2.41
CA ASP A 382 25.86 -0.49 0.97
C ASP A 382 24.60 -1.33 0.66
N ARG A 383 24.35 -2.37 1.44
CA ARG A 383 23.13 -3.20 1.32
C ARG A 383 21.86 -2.45 1.74
N LEU A 384 21.92 -1.72 2.86
CA LEU A 384 20.79 -0.92 3.32
C LEU A 384 20.47 0.19 2.32
N ASP A 385 21.49 0.84 1.75
CA ASP A 385 21.33 1.86 0.72
C ASP A 385 20.75 1.27 -0.59
N ALA A 386 21.15 0.05 -0.96
CA ALA A 386 20.56 -0.64 -2.11
C ALA A 386 19.09 -1.02 -1.86
N SER A 387 18.76 -1.52 -0.67
CA SER A 387 17.36 -1.82 -0.31
C SER A 387 16.49 -0.56 -0.30
N LEU A 388 17.01 0.58 0.19
CA LEU A 388 16.33 1.88 0.13
C LEU A 388 16.15 2.36 -1.31
N ALA A 389 17.15 2.15 -2.18
CA ALA A 389 17.05 2.47 -3.61
C ALA A 389 15.95 1.62 -4.29
N PHE A 390 15.90 0.31 -4.05
CA PHE A 390 14.82 -0.54 -4.55
C PHE A 390 13.45 -0.10 -4.03
N LEU A 391 13.34 0.26 -2.75
CA LEU A 391 12.10 0.75 -2.17
C LEU A 391 11.64 2.08 -2.81
N ALA A 392 12.58 2.95 -3.16
CA ALA A 392 12.29 4.21 -3.86
C ALA A 392 11.73 3.99 -5.27
N LEU A 393 12.09 2.88 -5.93
CA LEU A 393 11.53 2.49 -7.23
C LEU A 393 10.04 2.11 -7.16
N HIS A 394 9.53 1.78 -5.97
CA HIS A 394 8.12 1.52 -5.70
C HIS A 394 7.40 2.79 -5.17
N GLY A 395 7.84 3.98 -5.58
CA GLY A 395 7.36 5.27 -5.14
C GLY A 395 5.93 5.63 -5.59
N PRO A 396 5.34 6.70 -5.03
CA PRO A 396 3.99 7.15 -5.35
C PRO A 396 3.81 7.55 -6.83
N GLU A 397 4.91 7.88 -7.53
CA GLU A 397 4.87 8.21 -8.96
C GLU A 397 4.48 6.99 -9.82
N LEU A 398 4.85 5.77 -9.41
CA LEU A 398 4.38 4.54 -10.04
C LEU A 398 2.93 4.19 -9.67
N SER A 399 2.44 4.65 -8.51
CA SER A 399 1.05 4.43 -8.13
C SER A 399 0.05 5.29 -8.91
N HIS A 400 0.47 6.36 -9.58
CA HIS A 400 -0.38 7.12 -10.50
C HIS A 400 -0.61 6.41 -11.84
N GLY A 401 0.26 5.46 -12.22
CA GLY A 401 0.12 4.61 -13.42
C GLY A 401 -0.55 3.26 -13.18
N LEU A 402 -0.89 2.90 -11.93
CA LEU A 402 -1.56 1.64 -11.60
C LEU A 402 -3.06 1.70 -11.95
N HIS A 403 -3.38 1.70 -13.23
CA HIS A 403 -4.76 1.76 -13.72
C HIS A 403 -5.43 0.38 -13.81
N HIS A 404 -4.64 -0.71 -13.71
CA HIS A 404 -5.14 -2.07 -13.79
C HIS A 404 -4.93 -2.84 -12.47
N ASP A 405 -5.86 -3.70 -12.11
CA ASP A 405 -5.81 -4.55 -10.91
C ASP A 405 -4.52 -5.39 -10.86
N GLY A 406 -4.04 -5.86 -12.02
CA GLY A 406 -2.80 -6.65 -12.13
C GLY A 406 -1.52 -5.89 -11.73
N ASP A 407 -1.45 -4.60 -12.01
CA ASP A 407 -0.29 -3.78 -11.68
C ASP A 407 -0.15 -3.59 -10.16
N LEU A 408 -1.27 -3.44 -9.46
CA LEU A 408 -1.30 -3.32 -8.01
C LEU A 408 -0.91 -4.62 -7.31
N GLU A 409 -1.38 -5.77 -7.79
CA GLU A 409 -1.01 -7.09 -7.28
C GLU A 409 0.48 -7.35 -7.47
N GLU A 410 1.01 -6.99 -8.63
CA GLU A 410 2.45 -7.09 -8.90
C GLU A 410 3.26 -6.20 -7.96
N ALA A 411 2.87 -4.94 -7.76
CA ALA A 411 3.55 -4.01 -6.85
C ALA A 411 3.56 -4.52 -5.40
N LEU A 412 2.44 -5.07 -4.92
CA LEU A 412 2.34 -5.69 -3.60
C LEU A 412 3.22 -6.93 -3.48
N CYS A 413 3.28 -7.78 -4.51
CA CYS A 413 4.15 -8.94 -4.55
C CYS A 413 5.64 -8.56 -4.51
N GLN A 414 6.04 -7.55 -5.27
CA GLN A 414 7.41 -7.03 -5.26
C GLN A 414 7.79 -6.43 -3.91
N LEU A 415 6.90 -5.64 -3.30
CA LEU A 415 7.13 -5.09 -1.97
C LEU A 415 7.28 -6.21 -0.93
N GLN A 416 6.45 -7.26 -1.01
CA GLN A 416 6.55 -8.41 -0.10
C GLN A 416 7.90 -9.14 -0.24
N ALA A 417 8.41 -9.31 -1.46
CA ALA A 417 9.72 -9.90 -1.69
C ALA A 417 10.82 -9.04 -1.07
N LEU A 418 10.76 -7.71 -1.24
CA LEU A 418 11.72 -6.78 -0.65
C LEU A 418 11.63 -6.74 0.88
N GLU A 419 10.44 -6.84 1.48
CA GLU A 419 10.27 -6.96 2.93
C GLU A 419 10.95 -8.21 3.47
N GLN A 420 10.76 -9.37 2.84
CA GLN A 420 11.40 -10.63 3.26
C GLN A 420 12.94 -10.55 3.20
N GLU A 421 13.50 -9.99 2.13
CA GLU A 421 14.95 -9.77 2.03
C GLU A 421 15.47 -8.82 3.11
N SER A 422 14.72 -7.73 3.35
CA SER A 422 15.07 -6.72 4.34
C SER A 422 14.99 -7.27 5.77
N GLU A 423 14.03 -8.13 6.08
CA GLU A 423 13.94 -8.79 7.39
C GLU A 423 15.17 -9.67 7.68
N GLU A 424 15.66 -10.40 6.67
CA GLU A 424 16.90 -11.19 6.80
C GLU A 424 18.12 -10.29 7.04
N LEU A 425 18.18 -9.13 6.36
CA LEU A 425 19.24 -8.14 6.54
C LEU A 425 19.19 -7.51 7.95
N LEU A 426 18.01 -7.05 8.36
CA LEU A 426 17.78 -6.41 9.67
C LEU A 426 18.04 -7.37 10.84
N ALA A 427 17.73 -8.67 10.69
CA ALA A 427 18.01 -9.68 11.68
C ALA A 427 19.53 -9.87 11.88
N ARG A 428 20.34 -9.81 10.83
CA ARG A 428 21.81 -9.92 10.90
C ARG A 428 22.44 -8.67 11.54
N VAL A 429 22.00 -7.49 11.16
CA VAL A 429 22.45 -6.20 11.73
C VAL A 429 22.17 -6.13 13.25
N GLY A 430 21.15 -6.85 13.76
CA GLY A 430 20.79 -6.87 15.20
C GLY A 430 21.55 -7.89 16.07
N THR A 431 22.22 -8.88 15.48
CA THR A 431 22.71 -10.07 16.22
C THR A 431 24.21 -10.11 16.48
N GLU A 432 25.04 -9.35 15.82
CA GLU A 432 26.51 -9.41 15.98
C GLU A 432 27.06 -8.90 17.32
N GLY A 433 26.21 -8.29 18.18
CA GLY A 433 26.57 -7.94 19.58
C GLY A 433 26.20 -8.97 20.64
N ARG A 434 25.47 -10.04 20.30
CA ARG A 434 25.03 -11.09 21.25
C ARG A 434 25.42 -12.48 20.76
N ARG A 435 26.59 -12.93 21.17
CA ARG A 435 26.88 -14.39 21.24
C ARG A 435 25.91 -15.02 22.24
N SER A 436 24.79 -15.54 21.79
CA SER A 436 24.03 -16.53 22.54
C SER A 436 23.31 -17.45 21.55
N GLY A 437 23.47 -18.75 21.77
CA GLY A 437 22.92 -19.82 20.96
C GLY A 437 21.40 -19.72 20.79
N ARG A 438 20.97 -19.10 19.72
CA ARG A 438 19.59 -19.18 19.28
C ARG A 438 19.53 -19.97 17.98
N ARG A 439 18.71 -21.00 18.01
CA ARG A 439 18.26 -21.83 16.90
C ARG A 439 18.08 -21.00 15.62
N ALA A 440 18.64 -21.49 14.52
CA ALA A 440 18.38 -20.93 13.20
C ALA A 440 16.88 -20.73 12.99
N PRO A 441 16.45 -19.61 12.40
CA PRO A 441 15.03 -19.41 12.09
C PRO A 441 14.55 -20.57 11.21
N PRO A 442 13.26 -20.96 11.31
CA PRO A 442 12.72 -22.05 10.51
C PRO A 442 12.93 -21.71 9.03
N ARG A 443 13.37 -22.70 8.26
CA ARG A 443 13.50 -22.58 6.81
C ARG A 443 12.17 -22.06 6.27
N SER A 444 12.19 -20.84 5.73
CA SER A 444 11.07 -20.27 4.98
C SER A 444 10.66 -21.24 3.86
N ALA A 445 9.36 -21.27 3.56
CA ALA A 445 8.78 -22.00 2.44
C ALA A 445 9.61 -21.80 1.16
N PRO A 446 9.64 -22.76 0.22
CA PRO A 446 10.44 -22.64 -0.99
C PRO A 446 10.13 -21.32 -1.68
N ALA A 447 11.13 -20.46 -1.77
CA ALA A 447 11.01 -19.17 -2.39
C ALA A 447 10.55 -19.36 -3.84
N SER A 448 9.47 -18.69 -4.23
CA SER A 448 9.04 -18.62 -5.63
C SER A 448 10.20 -18.18 -6.51
N THR A 449 10.26 -18.70 -7.73
CA THR A 449 11.26 -18.29 -8.73
C THR A 449 11.26 -16.77 -8.85
N PRO A 450 12.42 -16.08 -8.74
CA PRO A 450 12.47 -14.63 -8.90
C PRO A 450 11.92 -14.20 -10.26
N SER A 451 11.03 -13.22 -10.28
CA SER A 451 10.43 -12.65 -11.48
C SER A 451 11.00 -11.24 -11.72
N PRO A 452 12.09 -11.08 -12.50
CA PRO A 452 12.61 -9.78 -12.88
C PRO A 452 11.65 -9.04 -13.82
N LEU A 453 11.79 -7.73 -13.96
CA LEU A 453 11.07 -6.97 -14.97
C LEU A 453 11.64 -7.33 -16.35
N GLU A 454 10.79 -7.76 -17.28
CA GLU A 454 11.16 -8.07 -18.65
C GLU A 454 10.60 -7.03 -19.61
N LEU A 455 11.45 -6.51 -20.48
CA LEU A 455 11.13 -5.48 -21.46
C LEU A 455 11.71 -5.88 -22.82
N LEU A 456 11.18 -5.30 -23.90
CA LEU A 456 11.74 -5.43 -25.24
C LEU A 456 12.33 -4.08 -25.66
N THR A 457 13.56 -4.08 -26.17
CA THR A 457 14.19 -2.89 -26.74
C THR A 457 13.54 -2.48 -28.06
N PRO A 458 13.81 -1.29 -28.59
CA PRO A 458 13.37 -0.91 -29.94
C PRO A 458 13.79 -1.89 -31.04
N GLY A 459 14.94 -2.55 -30.89
CA GLY A 459 15.41 -3.62 -31.79
C GLY A 459 14.76 -4.99 -31.54
N GLY A 460 13.79 -5.11 -30.59
CA GLY A 460 13.14 -6.36 -30.28
C GLY A 460 13.93 -7.30 -29.36
N LEU A 461 15.04 -6.84 -28.80
CA LEU A 461 15.88 -7.64 -27.91
C LEU A 461 15.29 -7.63 -26.48
N ARG A 462 15.41 -8.77 -25.78
CA ARG A 462 14.92 -8.89 -24.41
C ARG A 462 15.89 -8.25 -23.41
N VAL A 463 15.36 -7.38 -22.54
CA VAL A 463 16.07 -6.80 -21.41
C VAL A 463 15.41 -7.25 -20.10
N GLN A 464 16.22 -7.69 -19.15
CA GLN A 464 15.78 -8.04 -17.79
C GLN A 464 16.35 -7.05 -16.78
N VAL A 465 15.51 -6.57 -15.87
CA VAL A 465 15.87 -5.63 -14.79
C VAL A 465 15.56 -6.26 -13.46
N GLY A 466 16.57 -6.38 -12.60
CA GLY A 466 16.39 -6.88 -11.23
C GLY A 466 15.93 -5.75 -10.30
N ARG A 467 14.85 -5.97 -9.55
CA ARG A 467 14.22 -5.00 -8.65
C ARG A 467 14.49 -5.29 -7.15
N ASN A 468 15.32 -6.29 -6.87
CA ASN A 468 15.82 -6.63 -5.55
C ASN A 468 17.11 -7.46 -5.66
N HIS A 469 17.78 -7.74 -4.52
CA HIS A 469 19.07 -8.45 -4.52
C HIS A 469 18.97 -9.87 -5.09
N ARG A 470 17.89 -10.62 -4.80
CA ARG A 470 17.68 -11.97 -5.32
C ARG A 470 17.46 -11.97 -6.82
N GLN A 471 16.72 -11.01 -7.35
CA GLN A 471 16.53 -10.84 -8.80
C GLN A 471 17.83 -10.43 -9.47
N ASN A 472 18.61 -9.52 -8.89
CA ASN A 472 19.94 -9.16 -9.39
C ASN A 472 20.86 -10.40 -9.49
N GLU A 473 20.92 -11.23 -8.45
CA GLU A 473 21.69 -12.48 -8.47
C GLU A 473 21.16 -13.44 -9.55
N TRP A 474 19.84 -13.56 -9.66
CA TRP A 474 19.18 -14.47 -10.59
C TRP A 474 19.52 -14.15 -12.04
N ILE A 475 19.32 -12.89 -12.47
CA ILE A 475 19.57 -12.49 -13.86
C ILE A 475 21.06 -12.50 -14.21
N SER A 476 21.95 -12.17 -13.25
CA SER A 476 23.38 -12.01 -13.52
C SER A 476 24.17 -13.31 -13.43
N LEU A 477 23.76 -14.25 -12.55
CA LEU A 477 24.55 -15.47 -12.27
C LEU A 477 23.81 -16.77 -12.59
N ARG A 478 22.46 -16.77 -12.69
CA ARG A 478 21.67 -17.98 -12.93
C ARG A 478 21.09 -18.05 -14.33
N GLN A 479 20.56 -16.94 -14.83
CA GLN A 479 19.94 -16.85 -16.15
C GLN A 479 20.88 -16.30 -17.24
N ALA A 480 21.98 -15.68 -16.86
CA ALA A 480 22.96 -15.13 -17.81
C ALA A 480 23.51 -16.24 -18.72
N ARG A 481 23.57 -15.99 -20.03
CA ARG A 481 24.15 -16.85 -21.03
C ARG A 481 25.39 -16.19 -21.60
N ARG A 482 26.32 -16.99 -22.11
CA ARG A 482 27.49 -16.47 -22.82
C ARG A 482 27.05 -15.59 -23.96
N GLY A 483 27.56 -14.36 -23.99
CA GLY A 483 27.19 -13.34 -24.97
C GLY A 483 26.25 -12.27 -24.43
N ASP A 484 25.44 -12.57 -23.37
CA ASP A 484 24.59 -11.55 -22.75
C ASP A 484 25.44 -10.38 -22.20
N LEU A 485 24.87 -9.17 -22.20
CA LEU A 485 25.52 -7.96 -21.71
C LEU A 485 24.88 -7.50 -20.39
N TRP A 486 25.71 -7.28 -19.41
CA TRP A 486 25.31 -6.77 -18.08
C TRP A 486 25.62 -5.28 -17.97
N PHE A 487 24.67 -4.53 -17.37
CA PHE A 487 24.77 -3.09 -17.12
C PHE A 487 24.46 -2.79 -15.66
N HIS A 488 25.24 -1.85 -15.07
CA HIS A 488 25.01 -1.37 -13.71
C HIS A 488 25.56 0.05 -13.55
N ALA A 489 24.86 0.91 -12.78
CA ALA A 489 25.34 2.26 -12.46
C ALA A 489 26.65 2.17 -11.65
N GLN A 490 27.69 2.87 -12.10
CA GLN A 490 29.01 2.80 -11.47
C GLN A 490 28.97 3.41 -10.06
N GLU A 491 29.59 2.72 -9.08
CA GLU A 491 29.72 3.16 -7.68
C GLU A 491 28.38 3.62 -7.02
N CYS A 492 27.27 3.09 -7.49
CA CYS A 492 25.95 3.49 -7.05
C CYS A 492 25.06 2.26 -6.81
N PRO A 493 24.36 2.14 -5.67
CA PRO A 493 23.37 1.10 -5.48
C PRO A 493 22.26 1.16 -6.53
N GLY A 494 21.91 -0.01 -7.10
CA GLY A 494 20.90 -0.07 -8.14
C GLY A 494 20.64 -1.47 -8.67
N SER A 495 19.83 -1.52 -9.71
CA SER A 495 19.45 -2.73 -10.41
C SER A 495 20.56 -3.22 -11.34
N HIS A 496 20.71 -4.53 -11.40
CA HIS A 496 21.38 -5.14 -12.55
C HIS A 496 20.42 -5.14 -13.73
N VAL A 497 20.92 -4.80 -14.90
CA VAL A 497 20.18 -4.87 -16.16
C VAL A 497 20.92 -5.83 -17.07
N MET A 498 20.20 -6.80 -17.62
CA MET A 498 20.75 -7.84 -18.51
C MET A 498 20.11 -7.74 -19.88
N LEU A 499 20.88 -7.37 -20.89
CA LEU A 499 20.47 -7.43 -22.29
C LEU A 499 20.78 -8.84 -22.83
N LYS A 500 19.75 -9.52 -23.31
CA LYS A 500 19.83 -10.91 -23.83
C LYS A 500 20.31 -10.94 -25.29
N ALA A 501 21.44 -10.33 -25.53
CA ALA A 501 22.10 -10.27 -26.84
C ALA A 501 23.58 -9.94 -26.68
N SER A 502 24.40 -10.37 -27.65
CA SER A 502 25.80 -9.99 -27.71
C SER A 502 25.97 -8.56 -28.23
N ALA A 503 27.16 -7.98 -28.00
CA ALA A 503 27.49 -6.63 -28.52
C ALA A 503 27.48 -6.56 -30.05
N ALA A 504 27.62 -7.67 -30.73
CA ALA A 504 27.57 -7.73 -32.21
C ALA A 504 26.14 -7.79 -32.76
N GLU A 505 25.17 -8.24 -31.93
CA GLU A 505 23.76 -8.36 -32.31
C GLU A 505 22.94 -7.12 -31.91
N ALA A 506 23.36 -6.40 -30.87
CA ALA A 506 22.66 -5.25 -30.34
C ALA A 506 23.03 -3.97 -31.11
N ALA A 507 22.02 -3.22 -31.54
CA ALA A 507 22.24 -1.88 -32.08
C ALA A 507 22.61 -0.88 -30.93
N ASP A 508 23.24 0.23 -31.29
CA ASP A 508 23.63 1.28 -30.34
C ASP A 508 22.42 1.79 -29.52
N ALA A 509 21.24 1.85 -30.13
CA ALA A 509 20.01 2.24 -29.46
C ALA A 509 19.60 1.24 -28.37
N ASP A 510 19.78 -0.06 -28.57
CA ASP A 510 19.47 -1.10 -27.59
C ASP A 510 20.45 -1.07 -26.42
N LEU A 511 21.74 -0.90 -26.70
CA LEU A 511 22.81 -0.75 -25.72
C LEU A 511 22.57 0.50 -24.86
N GLN A 512 22.21 1.61 -25.51
CA GLN A 512 21.93 2.87 -24.82
C GLN A 512 20.69 2.76 -23.93
N LEU A 513 19.62 2.11 -24.39
CA LEU A 513 18.43 1.88 -23.58
C LEU A 513 18.73 1.00 -22.36
N ALA A 514 19.51 -0.07 -22.51
CA ALA A 514 19.90 -0.92 -21.39
C ALA A 514 20.73 -0.14 -20.35
N ALA A 515 21.62 0.75 -20.80
CA ALA A 515 22.36 1.65 -19.90
C ALA A 515 21.44 2.67 -19.22
N ASP A 516 20.52 3.28 -19.98
CA ASP A 516 19.54 4.24 -19.42
C ASP A 516 18.63 3.59 -18.38
N LEU A 517 18.20 2.36 -18.60
CA LEU A 517 17.45 1.57 -17.62
C LEU A 517 18.27 1.30 -16.36
N ALA A 518 19.56 0.93 -16.48
CA ALA A 518 20.42 0.73 -15.31
C ALA A 518 20.59 2.03 -14.49
N ALA A 519 20.68 3.16 -15.16
CA ALA A 519 20.73 4.48 -14.52
C ALA A 519 19.40 4.85 -13.86
N HIS A 520 18.26 4.61 -14.53
CA HIS A 520 16.92 4.88 -14.01
C HIS A 520 16.59 4.03 -12.77
N PHE A 521 16.93 2.75 -12.79
CA PHE A 521 16.74 1.83 -11.70
C PHE A 521 17.92 1.83 -10.69
N SER A 522 18.51 3.00 -10.45
CA SER A 522 19.57 3.21 -9.46
C SER A 522 19.30 4.39 -8.54
N ARG A 523 20.10 4.53 -7.48
CA ARG A 523 20.06 5.70 -6.59
C ARG A 523 20.34 7.01 -7.33
N ALA A 524 21.05 6.96 -8.47
CA ALA A 524 21.37 8.12 -9.30
C ALA A 524 20.26 8.53 -10.28
N ARG A 525 19.04 8.01 -10.16
CA ARG A 525 17.89 8.23 -11.07
C ARG A 525 17.50 9.70 -11.28
N HIS A 526 17.83 10.58 -10.35
CA HIS A 526 17.55 12.02 -10.46
C HIS A 526 18.68 12.84 -11.07
N ASN A 527 19.79 12.20 -11.39
CA ASN A 527 20.91 12.87 -12.05
C ASN A 527 20.62 13.04 -13.54
N GLY A 528 21.13 14.13 -14.15
CA GLY A 528 20.96 14.36 -15.58
C GLY A 528 21.77 13.34 -16.43
N ARG A 529 22.88 12.83 -15.89
CA ARG A 529 23.78 11.91 -16.57
C ARG A 529 24.46 10.98 -15.56
N VAL A 530 24.52 9.68 -15.86
CA VAL A 530 25.05 8.64 -14.96
C VAL A 530 26.03 7.75 -15.72
N PRO A 531 27.24 7.51 -15.17
CA PRO A 531 28.14 6.51 -15.73
C PRO A 531 27.63 5.12 -15.43
N VAL A 532 27.44 4.30 -16.45
CA VAL A 532 26.98 2.91 -16.38
C VAL A 532 28.05 2.00 -16.93
N LEU A 533 28.39 0.98 -16.17
CA LEU A 533 29.34 -0.03 -16.57
C LEU A 533 28.63 -1.08 -17.44
N LYS A 534 29.16 -1.34 -18.64
CA LYS A 534 28.75 -2.41 -19.56
C LYS A 534 29.80 -3.52 -19.54
N VAL A 535 29.39 -4.74 -19.20
CA VAL A 535 30.30 -5.91 -19.08
C VAL A 535 29.67 -7.12 -19.74
N PRO A 536 30.41 -7.90 -20.58
CA PRO A 536 29.97 -9.22 -21.00
C PRO A 536 29.75 -10.14 -19.78
N CYS A 537 28.67 -10.92 -19.76
CA CYS A 537 28.29 -11.72 -18.58
C CYS A 537 29.33 -12.79 -18.20
N ASP A 538 30.16 -13.26 -19.15
CA ASP A 538 31.26 -14.22 -18.91
C ASP A 538 32.42 -13.61 -18.11
N GLN A 539 32.47 -12.29 -17.97
CA GLN A 539 33.44 -11.57 -17.15
C GLN A 539 32.92 -11.26 -15.73
N LEU A 540 31.66 -11.61 -15.44
CA LEU A 540 31.08 -11.48 -14.10
C LEU A 540 31.50 -12.67 -13.22
N GLN A 541 31.84 -12.39 -11.97
CA GLN A 541 32.22 -13.40 -11.00
C GLN A 541 31.46 -13.20 -9.69
N ARG A 542 31.05 -14.31 -9.09
CA ARG A 542 30.48 -14.30 -7.74
C ARG A 542 31.58 -14.09 -6.71
N ILE A 543 31.36 -13.21 -5.75
CA ILE A 543 32.26 -13.05 -4.61
C ILE A 543 31.89 -14.11 -3.57
N ALA A 544 32.84 -14.96 -3.20
CA ALA A 544 32.61 -16.00 -2.17
C ALA A 544 32.26 -15.34 -0.82
N GLY A 545 31.17 -15.80 -0.20
CA GLY A 545 30.69 -15.24 1.09
C GLY A 545 29.99 -13.88 0.99
N ALA A 546 29.91 -13.26 -0.19
CA ALA A 546 29.15 -12.04 -0.37
C ALA A 546 27.64 -12.30 -0.41
N ALA A 547 26.85 -11.24 -0.21
CA ALA A 547 25.39 -11.30 -0.28
C ALA A 547 24.88 -11.59 -1.69
N ALA A 548 23.60 -12.00 -1.77
CA ALA A 548 22.90 -12.11 -3.04
C ALA A 548 22.99 -10.79 -3.82
N GLY A 549 23.16 -10.87 -5.14
CA GLY A 549 23.25 -9.71 -6.01
C GLY A 549 24.60 -8.99 -6.01
N THR A 550 25.60 -9.43 -5.26
CA THR A 550 26.94 -8.85 -5.27
C THR A 550 27.82 -9.61 -6.28
N VAL A 551 28.29 -8.92 -7.30
CA VAL A 551 29.18 -9.47 -8.33
C VAL A 551 30.45 -8.63 -8.43
N THR A 552 31.55 -9.27 -8.85
CA THR A 552 32.75 -8.57 -9.34
C THR A 552 32.89 -8.83 -10.84
N HIS A 553 33.64 -8.00 -11.52
CA HIS A 553 33.84 -8.08 -12.97
C HIS A 553 35.32 -7.90 -13.34
N LYS A 554 35.69 -8.41 -14.49
CA LYS A 554 37.00 -8.17 -15.09
C LYS A 554 36.80 -7.32 -16.32
N GLY A 555 37.40 -6.10 -16.33
CA GLY A 555 37.22 -5.17 -17.44
C GLY A 555 35.84 -4.52 -17.45
N GLY A 556 35.40 -4.05 -18.58
CA GLY A 556 34.14 -3.35 -18.83
C GLY A 556 34.35 -1.99 -19.48
N GLU A 557 33.28 -1.48 -20.06
CA GLU A 557 33.23 -0.20 -20.76
C GLU A 557 32.22 0.72 -20.05
N VAL A 558 32.54 1.99 -19.90
CA VAL A 558 31.64 2.98 -19.30
C VAL A 558 30.78 3.61 -20.40
N VAL A 559 29.47 3.48 -20.26
CA VAL A 559 28.45 4.11 -21.11
C VAL A 559 27.78 5.23 -20.33
N TRP A 560 27.67 6.42 -20.92
CA TRP A 560 26.95 7.53 -20.32
C TRP A 560 25.46 7.42 -20.56
N ALA A 561 24.70 7.28 -19.51
CA ALA A 561 23.28 7.02 -19.51
C ALA A 561 22.45 8.22 -19.01
N SER A 562 21.19 8.31 -19.47
CA SER A 562 20.21 9.29 -19.02
C SER A 562 19.00 8.60 -18.40
N PRO A 563 18.79 8.72 -17.06
CA PRO A 563 17.61 8.16 -16.40
C PRO A 563 16.28 8.68 -16.94
N GLN A 564 16.26 9.93 -17.42
CA GLN A 564 15.07 10.59 -17.97
C GLN A 564 14.65 9.98 -19.31
N ARG A 565 15.59 9.60 -20.17
CA ARG A 565 15.26 8.89 -21.42
C ARG A 565 14.57 7.55 -21.13
N ALA A 566 15.09 6.79 -20.15
CA ALA A 566 14.44 5.56 -19.73
C ALA A 566 13.04 5.81 -19.16
N ALA A 567 12.84 6.84 -18.36
CA ALA A 567 11.53 7.21 -17.83
C ALA A 567 10.52 7.52 -18.94
N HIS A 568 10.90 8.33 -19.93
CA HIS A 568 10.05 8.63 -21.09
C HIS A 568 9.74 7.39 -21.92
N TRP A 569 10.74 6.53 -22.13
CA TRP A 569 10.55 5.29 -22.88
C TRP A 569 9.61 4.31 -22.15
N LEU A 570 9.76 4.14 -20.84
CA LEU A 570 8.87 3.31 -20.00
C LEU A 570 7.43 3.81 -20.05
N ALA A 571 7.21 5.11 -19.91
CA ALA A 571 5.88 5.72 -20.01
C ALA A 571 5.24 5.52 -21.40
N ALA A 572 6.02 5.58 -22.46
CA ALA A 572 5.55 5.31 -23.82
C ALA A 572 5.25 3.81 -24.05
N ALA A 573 6.03 2.90 -23.45
CA ALA A 573 5.83 1.46 -23.55
C ALA A 573 4.59 0.98 -22.79
N GLU A 574 4.22 1.62 -21.68
CA GLU A 574 3.01 1.34 -20.91
C GLU A 574 1.73 1.79 -21.65
N SER A 575 1.82 2.75 -22.56
CA SER A 575 0.67 3.24 -23.35
C SER A 575 0.28 2.33 -24.52
N VAL A 576 1.09 1.31 -24.86
CA VAL A 576 0.78 0.33 -25.90
C VAL A 576 0.01 -0.85 -25.27
N PRO A 577 -1.23 -1.18 -25.72
CA PRO A 577 -1.99 -2.28 -25.16
C PRO A 577 -1.21 -3.60 -25.32
N LYS A 578 -0.97 -4.28 -24.19
CA LYS A 578 -0.34 -5.62 -24.17
C LYS A 578 -1.22 -6.58 -24.99
N VAL A 579 -0.72 -7.06 -26.10
CA VAL A 579 -1.33 -8.17 -26.85
C VAL A 579 -1.38 -9.39 -25.93
N PRO A 580 -2.55 -10.05 -25.70
CA PRO A 580 -2.61 -11.22 -24.87
C PRO A 580 -1.68 -12.30 -25.43
N ALA A 581 -0.86 -12.90 -24.55
CA ALA A 581 0.00 -14.01 -24.90
C ALA A 581 -0.87 -15.17 -25.44
N GLU A 582 -0.63 -15.61 -26.65
CA GLU A 582 -1.24 -16.83 -27.18
C GLU A 582 -0.90 -18.00 -26.25
N PRO A 583 -1.87 -18.86 -25.91
CA PRO A 583 -1.57 -20.08 -25.19
C PRO A 583 -0.69 -20.96 -26.09
N GLY A 584 0.52 -21.21 -25.64
CA GLY A 584 1.46 -22.10 -26.32
C GLY A 584 0.90 -23.51 -26.46
N PRO A 585 1.33 -24.28 -27.49
CA PRO A 585 0.77 -25.57 -27.87
C PRO A 585 0.95 -26.66 -26.82
#